data_2a26cd41dde3ae60d3ba2134380be56b
#
_entry.id   2a26cd41dde3ae60d3ba2134380be56b
#
_cell.length_a   1.000
_cell.length_b   1.000
_cell.length_c   1.000
_cell.angle_alpha   90.00
_cell.angle_beta   90.00
_cell.angle_gamma   90.00
#
_symmetry.space_group_name_H-M   'P 1'
#
loop_
_entity.id
_entity.type
_entity.pdbx_description
1 polymer ?
#
loop_
_entity_poly.entity_id
_entity_poly.type
_entity_poly.pdbx_seq_one_letter_code
_entity_poly.pdbx_strand_id
1 'polypeptide(L)'
;MQASIMIIVSMSIITIEPGTLLQAADCASVLRTTRKHSLPYLPDLHSEDEDIRFLADRVFAADTVLLALHDGKVVGFIAFSEGWVDHLYVVPGWQGRGIGRELLGRAKLQCRTLQLWTFEQNIGALRFYEREGFRVVKRTNGSGNEEKEPDVLLRWDG
;
A
#
# COMPACT_ATOMS: atom_id res chain seq x y z
N MET A 1 12.11 -14.60 15.45
CA MET A 1 11.70 -13.38 16.19
C MET A 1 11.91 -12.18 15.28
N GLN A 2 10.84 -11.60 14.75
CA GLN A 2 10.97 -10.37 13.96
C GLN A 2 11.02 -9.21 14.95
N ALA A 3 12.10 -8.43 14.92
CA ALA A 3 12.22 -7.25 15.74
C ALA A 3 11.23 -6.18 15.27
N SER A 4 10.39 -5.70 16.17
CA SER A 4 9.62 -4.47 15.93
C SER A 4 10.60 -3.33 15.74
N ILE A 5 10.47 -2.61 14.63
CA ILE A 5 11.29 -1.41 14.42
C ILE A 5 10.45 -0.19 14.74
N MET A 6 10.97 0.63 15.64
CA MET A 6 10.42 1.93 15.97
C MET A 6 11.01 2.99 15.06
N ILE A 7 10.15 3.80 14.46
CA ILE A 7 10.53 5.04 13.78
C ILE A 7 9.86 6.23 14.47
N ILE A 8 10.58 7.30 14.64
CA ILE A 8 10.04 8.54 15.24
C ILE A 8 9.62 9.46 14.09
N VAL A 9 8.34 9.82 14.06
CA VAL A 9 7.78 10.69 13.05
C VAL A 9 7.11 11.87 13.74
N SER A 10 7.68 13.06 13.60
CA SER A 10 7.13 14.30 14.21
C SER A 10 6.72 14.14 15.68
N MET A 11 7.61 13.62 16.51
CA MET A 11 7.37 13.31 17.93
C MET A 11 6.38 12.18 18.21
N SER A 12 5.83 11.52 17.17
CA SER A 12 4.98 10.35 17.30
C SER A 12 5.76 9.08 16.99
N ILE A 13 5.56 8.03 17.79
CA ILE A 13 6.21 6.74 17.60
C ILE A 13 5.35 5.88 16.68
N ILE A 14 5.94 5.43 15.59
CA ILE A 14 5.34 4.45 14.68
C ILE A 14 6.08 3.14 14.82
N THR A 15 5.34 2.04 14.97
CA THR A 15 5.89 0.68 14.92
C THR A 15 5.50 0.00 13.63
N ILE A 16 6.41 -0.79 13.06
CA ILE A 16 6.14 -1.64 11.91
C ILE A 16 6.07 -3.09 12.40
N GLU A 17 4.94 -3.73 12.19
CA GLU A 17 4.68 -5.07 12.69
C GLU A 17 4.00 -5.95 11.64
N PRO A 18 4.19 -7.29 11.68
CA PRO A 18 3.42 -8.20 10.84
C PRO A 18 1.92 -8.09 11.14
N GLY A 19 1.11 -8.04 10.07
CA GLY A 19 -0.34 -8.09 10.18
C GLY A 19 -0.86 -9.50 10.35
N THR A 20 -2.01 -9.62 11.00
CA THR A 20 -2.77 -10.86 11.09
C THR A 20 -4.18 -10.67 10.55
N LEU A 21 -4.92 -11.76 10.36
CA LEU A 21 -6.32 -11.71 9.91
C LEU A 21 -7.21 -10.82 10.79
N LEU A 22 -6.84 -10.65 12.07
CA LEU A 22 -7.58 -9.77 12.99
C LEU A 22 -7.57 -8.30 12.55
N GLN A 23 -6.56 -7.88 11.78
CA GLN A 23 -6.45 -6.51 11.28
C GLN A 23 -7.01 -6.32 9.86
N ALA A 24 -7.65 -7.32 9.27
CA ALA A 24 -8.22 -7.18 7.92
C ALA A 24 -9.23 -6.01 7.82
N ALA A 25 -10.08 -5.85 8.83
CA ALA A 25 -11.03 -4.74 8.87
C ALA A 25 -10.33 -3.37 8.98
N ASP A 26 -9.28 -3.27 9.79
CA ASP A 26 -8.50 -2.04 9.94
C ASP A 26 -7.76 -1.70 8.64
N CYS A 27 -7.20 -2.68 7.95
CA CYS A 27 -6.57 -2.50 6.64
C CYS A 27 -7.59 -2.07 5.58
N ALA A 28 -8.80 -2.64 5.59
CA ALA A 28 -9.88 -2.21 4.70
C ALA A 28 -10.26 -0.75 4.94
N SER A 29 -10.35 -0.33 6.19
CA SER A 29 -10.62 1.07 6.56
C SER A 29 -9.52 2.01 6.02
N VAL A 30 -8.26 1.65 6.17
CA VAL A 30 -7.11 2.41 5.63
C VAL A 30 -7.21 2.52 4.11
N LEU A 31 -7.44 1.41 3.41
CA LEU A 31 -7.60 1.36 1.96
C LEU A 31 -8.71 2.28 1.49
N ARG A 32 -9.91 2.15 2.07
CA ARG A 32 -11.10 2.92 1.68
C ARG A 32 -10.93 4.43 1.94
N THR A 33 -10.43 4.78 3.12
CA THR A 33 -10.16 6.18 3.48
C THR A 33 -9.14 6.81 2.54
N THR A 34 -8.07 6.10 2.24
CA THR A 34 -7.00 6.60 1.36
C THR A 34 -7.48 6.74 -0.09
N ARG A 35 -8.20 5.74 -0.62
CA ARG A 35 -8.77 5.81 -1.98
C ARG A 35 -9.74 6.97 -2.12
N LYS A 36 -10.64 7.13 -1.18
CA LYS A 36 -11.63 8.22 -1.20
C LYS A 36 -10.97 9.60 -1.18
N HIS A 37 -9.88 9.75 -0.45
CA HIS A 37 -9.14 11.01 -0.36
C HIS A 37 -8.30 11.28 -1.61
N SER A 38 -7.51 10.30 -2.05
CA SER A 38 -6.50 10.48 -3.10
C SER A 38 -7.06 10.26 -4.51
N LEU A 39 -8.12 9.47 -4.63
CA LEU A 39 -8.70 9.04 -5.89
C LEU A 39 -10.24 9.19 -5.87
N PRO A 40 -10.77 10.40 -5.58
CA PRO A 40 -12.21 10.59 -5.41
C PRO A 40 -13.02 10.36 -6.69
N TYR A 41 -12.36 10.36 -7.85
CA TYR A 41 -12.97 10.10 -9.15
C TYR A 41 -13.20 8.60 -9.43
N LEU A 42 -12.56 7.71 -8.67
CA LEU A 42 -12.77 6.28 -8.87
C LEU A 42 -14.15 5.85 -8.38
N PRO A 43 -14.81 4.95 -9.13
CA PRO A 43 -16.06 4.38 -8.67
C PRO A 43 -15.85 3.52 -7.41
N ASP A 44 -16.81 3.55 -6.51
CA ASP A 44 -16.84 2.66 -5.34
C ASP A 44 -17.54 1.35 -5.76
N LEU A 45 -16.76 0.40 -6.25
CA LEU A 45 -17.25 -0.84 -6.84
C LEU A 45 -17.59 -1.92 -5.82
N HIS A 46 -17.09 -1.79 -4.59
CA HIS A 46 -17.21 -2.80 -3.55
C HIS A 46 -17.67 -2.21 -2.23
N SER A 47 -18.45 -2.98 -1.48
CA SER A 47 -18.84 -2.63 -0.12
C SER A 47 -17.65 -2.79 0.84
N GLU A 48 -17.78 -2.22 2.03
CA GLU A 48 -16.78 -2.41 3.09
C GLU A 48 -16.60 -3.89 3.45
N ASP A 49 -17.69 -4.64 3.56
CA ASP A 49 -17.65 -6.07 3.85
C ASP A 49 -16.95 -6.88 2.75
N GLU A 50 -17.13 -6.49 1.49
CA GLU A 50 -16.43 -7.11 0.37
C GLU A 50 -14.94 -6.83 0.43
N ASP A 51 -14.54 -5.61 0.75
CA ASP A 51 -13.12 -5.24 0.91
C ASP A 51 -12.46 -5.98 2.08
N ILE A 52 -13.17 -6.10 3.21
CA ILE A 52 -12.67 -6.87 4.37
C ILE A 52 -12.46 -8.35 3.98
N ARG A 53 -13.44 -8.96 3.31
CA ARG A 53 -13.33 -10.35 2.85
C ARG A 53 -12.21 -10.52 1.82
N PHE A 54 -12.08 -9.62 0.89
CA PHE A 54 -11.00 -9.65 -0.10
C PHE A 54 -9.63 -9.61 0.57
N LEU A 55 -9.41 -8.70 1.53
CA LEU A 55 -8.16 -8.64 2.26
C LEU A 55 -7.92 -9.91 3.08
N ALA A 56 -8.92 -10.39 3.81
CA ALA A 56 -8.79 -11.59 4.64
C ALA A 56 -8.52 -12.85 3.81
N ASP A 57 -9.29 -13.07 2.76
CA ASP A 57 -9.31 -14.33 2.03
C ASP A 57 -8.25 -14.41 0.91
N ARG A 58 -7.82 -13.26 0.38
CA ARG A 58 -6.89 -13.20 -0.74
C ARG A 58 -5.56 -12.58 -0.34
N VAL A 59 -5.57 -11.38 0.19
CA VAL A 59 -4.34 -10.62 0.47
C VAL A 59 -3.56 -11.23 1.62
N PHE A 60 -4.19 -11.42 2.78
CA PHE A 60 -3.51 -12.05 3.92
C PHE A 60 -3.13 -13.51 3.69
N ALA A 61 -3.82 -14.19 2.78
CA ALA A 61 -3.49 -15.59 2.43
C ALA A 61 -2.28 -15.70 1.48
N ALA A 62 -2.07 -14.73 0.58
CA ALA A 62 -1.06 -14.81 -0.47
C ALA A 62 0.15 -13.90 -0.23
N ASP A 63 -0.02 -12.79 0.47
CA ASP A 63 1.00 -11.75 0.62
C ASP A 63 1.60 -11.72 2.02
N THR A 64 2.81 -11.17 2.11
CA THR A 64 3.35 -10.65 3.37
C THR A 64 2.68 -9.30 3.63
N VAL A 65 2.04 -9.16 4.79
CA VAL A 65 1.39 -7.92 5.20
C VAL A 65 2.12 -7.33 6.40
N LEU A 66 2.57 -6.09 6.28
CA LEU A 66 3.18 -5.33 7.36
C LEU A 66 2.33 -4.10 7.65
N LEU A 67 2.13 -3.82 8.94
CA LEU A 67 1.34 -2.71 9.43
C LEU A 67 2.23 -1.61 9.99
N ALA A 68 1.84 -0.36 9.75
CA ALA A 68 2.33 0.79 10.49
C ALA A 68 1.31 1.14 11.57
N LEU A 69 1.73 1.13 12.82
CA LEU A 69 0.88 1.34 13.98
C LEU A 69 1.27 2.60 14.75
N HIS A 70 0.29 3.39 15.13
CA HIS A 70 0.42 4.50 16.08
C HIS A 70 -0.56 4.28 17.22
N ASP A 71 -0.05 4.16 18.44
CA ASP A 71 -0.85 3.85 19.62
C ASP A 71 -1.80 2.65 19.41
N GLY A 72 -1.28 1.60 18.79
CA GLY A 72 -2.04 0.39 18.48
C GLY A 72 -3.01 0.48 17.32
N LYS A 73 -3.14 1.66 16.69
CA LYS A 73 -4.03 1.89 15.55
C LYS A 73 -3.28 1.76 14.22
N VAL A 74 -3.87 1.06 13.25
CA VAL A 74 -3.30 0.95 11.92
C VAL A 74 -3.44 2.28 11.17
N VAL A 75 -2.31 2.88 10.81
CA VAL A 75 -2.23 4.14 10.03
C VAL A 75 -1.71 3.92 8.62
N GLY A 76 -1.24 2.74 8.31
CA GLY A 76 -0.80 2.34 6.99
C GLY A 76 -0.49 0.86 6.94
N PHE A 77 -0.41 0.31 5.73
CA PHE A 77 0.01 -1.08 5.54
C PHE A 77 0.60 -1.28 4.14
N ILE A 78 1.42 -2.30 4.02
CA ILE A 78 1.90 -2.83 2.75
C ILE A 78 1.53 -4.31 2.66
N ALA A 79 1.12 -4.75 1.49
CA ALA A 79 0.96 -6.15 1.15
C ALA A 79 1.78 -6.43 -0.10
N PHE A 80 2.71 -7.38 -0.01
CA PHE A 80 3.60 -7.71 -1.10
C PHE A 80 3.88 -9.21 -1.15
N SER A 81 4.17 -9.68 -2.32
CA SER A 81 4.63 -11.04 -2.60
C SER A 81 5.93 -10.97 -3.41
N GLU A 82 6.47 -12.12 -3.81
CA GLU A 82 7.68 -12.14 -4.62
C GLU A 82 7.49 -11.37 -5.93
N GLY A 83 8.22 -10.27 -6.06
CA GLY A 83 8.19 -9.44 -7.26
C GLY A 83 7.07 -8.42 -7.36
N TRP A 84 6.12 -8.38 -6.41
CA TRP A 84 4.96 -7.49 -6.50
C TRP A 84 4.63 -6.77 -5.20
N VAL A 85 4.31 -5.48 -5.31
CA VAL A 85 3.59 -4.73 -4.28
C VAL A 85 2.14 -4.64 -4.70
N ASP A 86 1.26 -5.36 -4.00
CA ASP A 86 -0.16 -5.40 -4.33
C ASP A 86 -0.93 -4.25 -3.66
N HIS A 87 -0.52 -3.87 -2.45
CA HIS A 87 -1.13 -2.78 -1.71
C HIS A 87 -0.08 -2.00 -0.92
N LEU A 88 -0.16 -0.68 -0.97
CA LEU A 88 0.59 0.23 -0.11
C LEU A 88 -0.27 1.47 0.13
N TYR A 89 -0.74 1.63 1.35
CA TYR A 89 -1.60 2.73 1.74
C TYR A 89 -1.16 3.32 3.07
N VAL A 90 -1.20 4.64 3.16
CA VAL A 90 -1.00 5.42 4.39
C VAL A 90 -2.13 6.41 4.49
N VAL A 91 -2.85 6.45 5.62
CA VAL A 91 -3.97 7.38 5.79
C VAL A 91 -3.52 8.84 5.62
N PRO A 92 -4.38 9.72 5.08
CA PRO A 92 -3.99 11.07 4.68
C PRO A 92 -3.26 11.87 5.77
N GLY A 93 -3.74 11.83 7.00
CA GLY A 93 -3.11 12.55 8.13
C GLY A 93 -1.72 12.06 8.52
N TRP A 94 -1.28 10.92 8.00
CA TRP A 94 0.02 10.31 8.28
C TRP A 94 0.93 10.26 7.06
N GLN A 95 0.50 10.74 5.93
CA GLN A 95 1.32 10.85 4.72
C GLN A 95 2.39 11.94 4.86
N GLY A 96 3.47 11.84 4.08
CA GLY A 96 4.57 12.81 4.09
C GLY A 96 5.47 12.72 5.32
N ARG A 97 5.40 11.63 6.08
CA ARG A 97 6.19 11.41 7.30
C ARG A 97 7.16 10.23 7.22
N GLY A 98 7.36 9.68 6.03
CA GLY A 98 8.29 8.56 5.80
C GLY A 98 7.72 7.17 6.06
N ILE A 99 6.45 7.02 6.42
CA ILE A 99 5.82 5.71 6.72
C ILE A 99 5.77 4.83 5.47
N GLY A 100 5.31 5.38 4.34
CA GLY A 100 5.28 4.66 3.06
C GLY A 100 6.66 4.19 2.62
N ARG A 101 7.66 5.04 2.78
CA ARG A 101 9.06 4.70 2.47
C ARG A 101 9.58 3.56 3.34
N GLU A 102 9.26 3.59 4.64
CA GLU A 102 9.67 2.53 5.58
C GLU A 102 9.01 1.20 5.23
N LEU A 103 7.70 1.20 4.98
CA LEU A 103 6.97 0.00 4.57
C LEU A 103 7.52 -0.58 3.26
N LEU A 104 7.73 0.27 2.26
CA LEU A 104 8.29 -0.14 0.97
C LEU A 104 9.72 -0.64 1.11
N GLY A 105 10.51 -0.02 1.97
CA GLY A 105 11.87 -0.47 2.29
C GLY A 105 11.93 -1.90 2.80
N ARG A 106 10.92 -2.32 3.55
CA ARG A 106 10.82 -3.73 4.02
C ARG A 106 10.63 -4.71 2.89
N ALA A 107 9.78 -4.38 1.92
CA ALA A 107 9.60 -5.20 0.73
C ALA A 107 10.89 -5.27 -0.10
N LYS A 108 11.60 -4.15 -0.24
CA LYS A 108 12.89 -4.08 -0.96
C LYS A 108 13.98 -4.95 -0.32
N LEU A 109 13.95 -5.14 0.98
CA LEU A 109 14.90 -6.03 1.66
C LEU A 109 14.66 -7.51 1.35
N GLN A 110 13.44 -7.88 0.99
CA GLN A 110 13.04 -9.27 0.74
C GLN A 110 12.98 -9.63 -0.73
N CYS A 111 12.92 -8.64 -1.63
CA CYS A 111 12.74 -8.86 -3.06
C CYS A 111 13.87 -8.19 -3.85
N ARG A 112 14.36 -8.86 -4.90
CA ARG A 112 15.35 -8.27 -5.81
C ARG A 112 14.74 -7.29 -6.79
N THR A 113 13.49 -7.53 -7.15
CA THR A 113 12.71 -6.68 -8.05
C THR A 113 11.32 -6.53 -7.49
N LEU A 114 10.69 -5.39 -7.72
CA LEU A 114 9.30 -5.14 -7.35
C LEU A 114 8.60 -4.44 -8.51
N GLN A 115 7.39 -4.88 -8.77
CA GLN A 115 6.48 -4.22 -9.70
C GLN A 115 5.20 -3.82 -8.99
N LEU A 116 4.54 -2.80 -9.49
CA LEU A 116 3.24 -2.38 -8.99
C LEU A 116 2.45 -1.63 -10.06
N TRP A 117 1.13 -1.68 -9.91
CA TRP A 117 0.21 -0.87 -10.68
C TRP A 117 -0.29 0.32 -9.87
N THR A 118 -0.38 1.48 -10.49
CA THR A 118 -1.05 2.65 -9.92
C THR A 118 -1.80 3.39 -11.03
N PHE A 119 -2.84 4.14 -10.66
CA PHE A 119 -3.60 4.92 -11.64
C PHE A 119 -2.78 6.11 -12.12
N GLU A 120 -2.89 6.41 -13.41
CA GLU A 120 -2.15 7.51 -14.03
C GLU A 120 -2.46 8.87 -13.39
N GLN A 121 -3.70 9.06 -12.94
CA GLN A 121 -4.12 10.30 -12.29
C GLN A 121 -3.63 10.43 -10.84
N ASN A 122 -3.09 9.36 -10.26
CA ASN A 122 -2.51 9.42 -8.92
C ASN A 122 -1.08 9.98 -8.96
N ILE A 123 -0.98 11.28 -9.19
CA ILE A 123 0.29 11.98 -9.36
C ILE A 123 1.16 11.87 -8.10
N GLY A 124 0.55 11.93 -6.91
CA GLY A 124 1.27 11.78 -5.64
C GLY A 124 1.96 10.42 -5.51
N ALA A 125 1.28 9.34 -5.89
CA ALA A 125 1.85 8.00 -5.89
C ALA A 125 2.97 7.86 -6.94
N LEU A 126 2.77 8.36 -8.15
CA LEU A 126 3.79 8.34 -9.20
C LEU A 126 5.07 9.03 -8.75
N ARG A 127 4.97 10.22 -8.17
CA ARG A 127 6.11 10.96 -7.63
C ARG A 127 6.80 10.22 -6.49
N PHE A 128 6.01 9.62 -5.60
CA PHE A 128 6.54 8.82 -4.49
C PHE A 128 7.36 7.63 -5.02
N TYR A 129 6.80 6.81 -5.90
CA TYR A 129 7.50 5.65 -6.44
C TYR A 129 8.73 6.02 -7.27
N GLU A 130 8.66 7.11 -8.01
CA GLU A 130 9.80 7.62 -8.77
C GLU A 130 10.96 8.02 -7.84
N ARG A 131 10.69 8.74 -6.74
CA ARG A 131 11.70 9.03 -5.71
C ARG A 131 12.27 7.78 -5.05
N GLU A 132 11.46 6.73 -4.95
CA GLU A 132 11.89 5.45 -4.37
C GLU A 132 12.61 4.54 -5.40
N GLY A 133 12.91 5.05 -6.57
CA GLY A 133 13.72 4.36 -7.58
C GLY A 133 12.93 3.50 -8.56
N PHE A 134 11.62 3.59 -8.57
CA PHE A 134 10.78 2.92 -9.57
C PHE A 134 10.78 3.71 -10.88
N ARG A 135 10.66 3.00 -12.00
CA ARG A 135 10.50 3.57 -13.33
C ARG A 135 9.25 3.03 -14.00
N VAL A 136 8.65 3.83 -14.85
CA VAL A 136 7.50 3.40 -15.66
C VAL A 136 7.99 2.41 -16.71
N VAL A 137 7.31 1.26 -16.78
CA VAL A 137 7.61 0.22 -17.79
C VAL A 137 6.45 0.00 -18.75
N LYS A 138 5.23 0.39 -18.35
CA LYS A 138 4.05 0.26 -19.22
C LYS A 138 2.96 1.24 -18.78
N ARG A 139 2.20 1.74 -19.76
CA ARG A 139 0.97 2.51 -19.56
C ARG A 139 -0.16 1.83 -20.27
N THR A 140 -1.37 1.84 -19.68
CA THR A 140 -2.57 1.33 -20.30
C THR A 140 -3.68 2.38 -20.28
N ASN A 141 -4.70 2.17 -21.11
CA ASN A 141 -5.90 3.00 -21.11
C ASN A 141 -6.95 2.58 -20.08
N GLY A 142 -6.63 1.57 -19.24
CA GLY A 142 -7.53 1.06 -18.20
C GLY A 142 -8.55 0.04 -18.66
N SER A 143 -8.56 -0.35 -19.92
CA SER A 143 -9.55 -1.34 -20.42
C SER A 143 -9.45 -2.71 -19.73
N GLY A 144 -8.28 -3.04 -19.20
CA GLY A 144 -8.00 -4.29 -18.52
C GLY A 144 -8.20 -4.26 -17.01
N ASN A 145 -8.45 -3.12 -16.40
CA ASN A 145 -8.71 -3.02 -14.97
C ASN A 145 -10.21 -2.83 -14.66
N GLU A 146 -10.57 -3.10 -13.42
CA GLU A 146 -11.96 -3.09 -12.96
C GLU A 146 -12.58 -1.70 -13.01
N GLU A 147 -11.81 -0.68 -12.65
CA GLU A 147 -12.23 0.72 -12.58
C GLU A 147 -12.35 1.38 -13.96
N LYS A 148 -11.77 0.77 -15.01
CA LYS A 148 -11.72 1.31 -16.36
C LYS A 148 -11.04 2.68 -16.46
N GLU A 149 -10.03 2.88 -15.61
CA GLU A 149 -9.23 4.11 -15.56
C GLU A 149 -7.77 3.84 -15.97
N PRO A 150 -7.13 4.76 -16.70
CA PRO A 150 -5.73 4.57 -17.12
C PRO A 150 -4.81 4.28 -15.96
N ASP A 151 -3.95 3.29 -16.14
CA ASP A 151 -3.00 2.85 -15.14
C ASP A 151 -1.57 2.73 -15.68
N VAL A 152 -0.64 2.63 -14.75
CA VAL A 152 0.80 2.63 -15.01
C VAL A 152 1.43 1.47 -14.25
N LEU A 153 2.21 0.67 -14.95
CA LEU A 153 3.08 -0.34 -14.34
C LEU A 153 4.44 0.26 -14.07
N LEU A 154 4.84 0.20 -12.82
CA LEU A 154 6.14 0.67 -12.35
C LEU A 154 7.00 -0.51 -11.91
N ARG A 155 8.33 -0.38 -12.07
CA ARG A 155 9.29 -1.40 -11.69
C ARG A 155 10.49 -0.79 -10.98
N TRP A 156 10.92 -1.47 -9.92
CA TRP A 156 12.17 -1.24 -9.22
C TRP A 156 13.06 -2.49 -9.37
N ASP A 157 14.31 -2.28 -9.73
CA ASP A 157 15.37 -3.28 -9.75
C ASP A 157 16.41 -2.88 -8.70
N GLY A 158 16.57 -3.73 -7.71
CA GLY A 158 17.39 -3.50 -6.54
C GLY A 158 18.87 -3.28 -6.78
#